data_c18e1c0e1a86c6ee492e3c853ff49dee
#
_entry.id   c18e1c0e1a86c6ee492e3c853ff49dee
#
_cell.length_a   1.000
_cell.length_b   1.000
_cell.length_c   1.000
_cell.angle_alpha   90.00
_cell.angle_beta   90.00
_cell.angle_gamma   90.00
#
_symmetry.space_group_name_H-M   'P 1'
#
loop_
_entity.id
_entity.type
_entity.pdbx_description
1 polymer ?
#
loop_
_entity_poly.entity_id
_entity_poly.type
_entity_poly.pdbx_seq_one_letter_code
_entity_poly.pdbx_strand_id
1 'polypeptide(L)'
;IFVAREIDTSDSPGTQPLLRGCGSSRGYAAAGGVAKAVTGPGPKAPKTHLIDGLTRQNINLLKAWTKGAPCPADLVEVMACQGGCIAGPAVVGNPKLAAKALIDIVSK
;
A
#
# COMPACT_ATOMS: atom_id res chain seq x y z
N ILE A 1 -8.64 24.05 -5.84
CA ILE A 1 -9.53 24.67 -4.84
C ILE A 1 -8.77 25.70 -4.01
N PHE A 2 -7.61 25.38 -3.41
CA PHE A 2 -6.85 26.32 -2.57
C PHE A 2 -6.43 27.57 -3.32
N VAL A 3 -5.89 27.45 -4.53
CA VAL A 3 -5.51 28.58 -5.37
C VAL A 3 -6.72 29.46 -5.71
N ALA A 4 -7.86 28.87 -6.07
CA ALA A 4 -9.07 29.60 -6.42
C ALA A 4 -9.71 30.34 -5.21
N ARG A 5 -9.32 29.98 -3.98
CA ARG A 5 -9.77 30.58 -2.73
C ARG A 5 -8.71 31.44 -2.04
N GLU A 6 -7.55 31.61 -2.69
CA GLU A 6 -6.40 32.35 -2.15
C GLU A 6 -5.95 31.82 -0.77
N ILE A 7 -6.07 30.49 -0.54
CA ILE A 7 -5.66 29.87 0.70
C ILE A 7 -4.16 29.61 0.63
N ASP A 8 -3.42 30.36 1.43
CA ASP A 8 -1.99 30.11 1.62
C ASP A 8 -1.78 28.98 2.64
N THR A 9 -1.08 27.93 2.24
CA THR A 9 -0.77 26.76 3.08
C THR A 9 0.67 26.76 3.57
N SER A 10 1.49 27.73 3.18
CA SER A 10 2.92 27.79 3.53
C SER A 10 3.16 28.02 5.02
N ASP A 11 2.30 28.79 5.66
CA ASP A 11 2.37 29.11 7.09
C ASP A 11 1.46 28.26 7.97
N SER A 12 0.78 27.25 7.39
CA SER A 12 -0.09 26.37 8.16
C SER A 12 0.77 25.49 9.09
N PRO A 13 0.61 25.60 10.42
CA PRO A 13 1.30 24.68 11.34
C PRO A 13 0.78 23.27 11.07
N GLY A 14 1.60 22.46 10.41
CA GLY A 14 1.27 21.09 10.12
C GLY A 14 0.96 20.34 11.42
N THR A 15 -0.25 19.84 11.54
CA THR A 15 -0.59 18.94 12.65
C THR A 15 0.19 17.65 12.42
N GLN A 16 1.08 17.31 13.33
CA GLN A 16 1.77 16.02 13.25
C GLN A 16 0.73 14.90 13.30
N PRO A 17 0.70 13.99 12.33
CA PRO A 17 -0.22 12.88 12.36
C PRO A 17 0.02 12.07 13.62
N LEU A 18 -1.07 11.70 14.30
CA LEU A 18 -1.03 10.79 15.45
C LEU A 18 -0.55 9.42 14.99
N LEU A 19 0.77 9.19 15.02
CA LEU A 19 1.41 7.92 14.66
C LEU A 19 1.21 6.85 15.76
N ARG A 20 -0.06 6.60 16.14
CA ARG A 20 -0.41 5.61 17.16
C ARG A 20 -0.59 4.19 16.60
N GLY A 21 -0.25 3.92 15.35
CA GLY A 21 -0.29 2.58 14.79
C GLY A 21 0.96 1.77 15.13
N CYS A 22 0.86 0.42 15.13
CA CYS A 22 2.02 -0.45 15.13
C CYS A 22 2.85 -0.22 13.85
N GLY A 23 4.18 -0.48 13.90
CA GLY A 23 5.06 -0.25 12.77
C GLY A 23 4.59 -0.89 11.47
N SER A 24 4.01 -2.11 11.54
CA SER A 24 3.49 -2.82 10.37
C SER A 24 2.31 -2.11 9.69
N SER A 25 1.42 -1.46 10.45
CA SER A 25 0.29 -0.74 9.86
C SER A 25 0.68 0.55 9.13
N ARG A 26 1.84 1.11 9.43
CA ARG A 26 2.36 2.30 8.73
C ARG A 26 2.80 1.99 7.31
N GLY A 27 2.99 0.71 6.97
CA GLY A 27 3.40 0.25 5.64
C GLY A 27 2.28 0.08 4.61
N TYR A 28 1.03 0.39 4.94
CA TYR A 28 -0.14 0.13 4.07
C TYR A 28 -0.07 0.79 2.69
N ALA A 29 0.64 1.89 2.57
CA ALA A 29 0.75 2.63 1.32
C ALA A 29 1.61 1.90 0.25
N ALA A 30 2.46 0.96 0.66
CA ALA A 30 3.23 0.12 -0.26
C ALA A 30 2.52 -1.19 -0.57
N ALA A 31 2.75 -1.73 -1.76
CA ALA A 31 2.27 -3.05 -2.15
C ALA A 31 2.82 -4.12 -1.20
N GLY A 32 1.96 -5.00 -0.70
CA GLY A 32 2.29 -6.01 0.32
C GLY A 32 2.22 -5.52 1.77
N GLY A 33 2.00 -4.23 2.00
CA GLY A 33 1.97 -3.64 3.33
C GLY A 33 0.75 -4.04 4.15
N VAL A 34 -0.41 -4.17 3.52
CA VAL A 34 -1.65 -4.57 4.19
C VAL A 34 -1.58 -6.03 4.59
N ALA A 35 -1.18 -6.92 3.67
CA ALA A 35 -1.02 -8.34 3.98
C ALA A 35 -0.05 -8.55 5.15
N LYS A 36 1.10 -7.89 5.11
CA LYS A 36 2.11 -7.94 6.19
C LYS A 36 1.56 -7.48 7.53
N ALA A 37 0.74 -6.46 7.56
CA ALA A 37 0.15 -5.95 8.79
C ALA A 37 -0.95 -6.86 9.35
N VAL A 38 -1.76 -7.46 8.46
CA VAL A 38 -2.85 -8.38 8.83
C VAL A 38 -2.30 -9.71 9.36
N THR A 39 -1.27 -10.25 8.70
CA THR A 39 -0.71 -11.55 9.09
C THR A 39 0.19 -11.47 10.31
N GLY A 40 0.80 -10.31 10.56
CA GLY A 40 1.75 -10.12 11.65
C GLY A 40 3.01 -10.99 11.53
N PRO A 41 3.98 -10.81 12.43
CA PRO A 41 5.15 -11.67 12.53
C PRO A 41 4.80 -12.93 13.33
N GLY A 42 4.97 -14.12 12.75
CA GLY A 42 4.79 -15.36 13.49
C GLY A 42 4.95 -16.62 12.64
N PRO A 43 5.31 -17.75 13.26
CA PRO A 43 5.52 -19.02 12.54
C PRO A 43 4.22 -19.63 11.97
N LYS A 44 3.06 -19.18 12.44
CA LYS A 44 1.73 -19.60 11.96
C LYS A 44 1.08 -18.54 11.05
N ALA A 45 1.85 -17.56 10.56
CA ALA A 45 1.32 -16.57 9.65
C ALA A 45 0.76 -17.24 8.39
N PRO A 46 -0.44 -16.86 7.92
CA PRO A 46 -1.03 -17.41 6.72
C PRO A 46 -0.16 -17.09 5.51
N LYS A 47 -0.16 -18.00 4.53
CA LYS A 47 0.56 -17.80 3.29
C LYS A 47 -0.08 -16.66 2.50
N THR A 48 0.70 -15.65 2.15
CA THR A 48 0.23 -14.47 1.43
C THR A 48 0.66 -14.50 -0.03
N HIS A 49 -0.18 -13.93 -0.90
CA HIS A 49 0.13 -13.67 -2.30
C HIS A 49 -0.21 -12.23 -2.65
N LEU A 50 0.73 -11.54 -3.30
CA LEU A 50 0.56 -10.16 -3.72
C LEU A 50 0.28 -10.09 -5.22
N ILE A 51 -0.82 -9.44 -5.59
CA ILE A 51 -1.12 -8.99 -6.94
C ILE A 51 -0.78 -7.50 -7.02
N ASP A 52 0.37 -7.19 -7.57
CA ASP A 52 0.88 -5.82 -7.66
C ASP A 52 0.50 -5.20 -9.01
N GLY A 53 -0.55 -4.40 -8.99
CA GLY A 53 -1.16 -3.77 -10.17
C GLY A 53 -2.17 -4.66 -10.90
N LEU A 54 -3.27 -4.05 -11.35
CA LEU A 54 -4.30 -4.71 -12.15
C LEU A 54 -3.92 -4.77 -13.63
N THR A 55 -2.81 -5.47 -13.92
CA THR A 55 -2.43 -5.78 -15.30
C THR A 55 -3.39 -6.80 -15.93
N ARG A 56 -3.41 -6.90 -17.26
CA ARG A 56 -4.23 -7.88 -17.97
C ARG A 56 -3.95 -9.33 -17.53
N GLN A 57 -2.67 -9.62 -17.24
CA GLN A 57 -2.25 -10.94 -16.74
C GLN A 57 -2.79 -11.20 -15.33
N ASN A 58 -2.68 -10.23 -14.43
CA ASN A 58 -3.16 -10.34 -13.05
C ASN A 58 -4.69 -10.44 -12.99
N ILE A 59 -5.41 -9.70 -13.85
CA ILE A 59 -6.87 -9.83 -13.98
C ILE A 59 -7.27 -11.23 -14.46
N ASN A 60 -6.56 -11.80 -15.45
CA ASN A 60 -6.83 -13.14 -15.92
C ASN A 60 -6.57 -14.20 -14.85
N LEU A 61 -5.50 -14.02 -14.05
CA LEU A 61 -5.19 -14.88 -12.93
C LEU A 61 -6.29 -14.86 -11.86
N LEU A 62 -6.75 -13.66 -11.46
CA LEU A 62 -7.87 -13.51 -10.53
C LEU A 62 -9.14 -14.17 -11.06
N LYS A 63 -9.45 -13.98 -12.34
CA LYS A 63 -10.59 -14.65 -13.00
C LYS A 63 -10.46 -16.18 -13.02
N ALA A 64 -9.25 -16.71 -13.17
CA ALA A 64 -9.02 -18.15 -13.11
C ALA A 64 -9.31 -18.71 -11.71
N TRP A 65 -8.90 -18.04 -10.66
CA TRP A 65 -9.19 -18.43 -9.28
C TRP A 65 -10.68 -18.40 -8.95
N THR A 66 -11.43 -17.41 -9.45
CA THR A 66 -12.89 -17.37 -9.26
C THR A 66 -13.62 -18.49 -10.03
N LYS A 67 -12.98 -19.08 -11.05
CA LYS A 67 -13.50 -20.21 -11.82
C LYS A 67 -13.07 -21.58 -11.27
N GLY A 68 -12.41 -21.61 -10.11
CA GLY A 68 -12.03 -22.85 -9.43
C GLY A 68 -10.57 -23.28 -9.63
N ALA A 69 -9.73 -22.47 -10.27
CA ALA A 69 -8.29 -22.73 -10.26
C ALA A 69 -7.74 -22.59 -8.82
N PRO A 70 -6.77 -23.43 -8.42
CA PRO A 70 -6.23 -23.40 -7.07
C PRO A 70 -5.52 -22.07 -6.79
N CYS A 71 -5.93 -21.41 -5.70
CA CYS A 71 -5.24 -20.23 -5.20
C CYS A 71 -3.99 -20.68 -4.42
N PRO A 72 -2.81 -20.09 -4.66
CA PRO A 72 -1.56 -20.52 -4.02
C PRO A 72 -1.39 -20.04 -2.58
N ALA A 73 -2.37 -19.27 -2.05
CA ALA A 73 -2.24 -18.59 -0.76
C ALA A 73 -3.57 -18.54 0.00
N ASP A 74 -3.47 -18.36 1.32
CA ASP A 74 -4.61 -18.22 2.23
C ASP A 74 -5.15 -16.78 2.23
N LEU A 75 -4.28 -15.80 1.94
CA LEU A 75 -4.61 -14.38 1.86
C LEU A 75 -4.02 -13.79 0.58
N VAL A 76 -4.85 -13.12 -0.19
CA VAL A 76 -4.42 -12.42 -1.40
C VAL A 76 -4.62 -10.91 -1.21
N GLU A 77 -3.53 -10.16 -1.31
CA GLU A 77 -3.57 -8.70 -1.40
C GLU A 77 -3.58 -8.27 -2.85
N VAL A 78 -4.56 -7.46 -3.24
CA VAL A 78 -4.68 -6.95 -4.61
C VAL A 78 -4.55 -5.44 -4.61
N MET A 79 -3.50 -4.93 -5.24
CA MET A 79 -3.29 -3.49 -5.45
C MET A 79 -3.67 -3.11 -6.88
N ALA A 80 -4.47 -2.04 -7.02
CA ALA A 80 -4.84 -1.53 -8.34
C ALA A 80 -3.65 -0.90 -9.07
N CYS A 81 -2.85 -0.14 -8.33
CA CYS A 81 -1.64 0.51 -8.84
C CYS A 81 -0.41 -0.33 -8.52
N GLN A 82 0.48 -0.48 -9.51
CA GLN A 82 1.77 -1.14 -9.31
C GLN A 82 2.64 -0.35 -8.32
N GLY A 83 3.17 -1.02 -7.30
CA GLY A 83 3.92 -0.39 -6.21
C GLY A 83 3.05 0.12 -5.06
N GLY A 84 1.73 0.05 -5.16
CA GLY A 84 0.80 0.53 -4.14
C GLY A 84 0.46 2.02 -4.24
N CYS A 85 -0.09 2.59 -3.17
CA CYS A 85 -0.55 3.98 -3.14
C CYS A 85 0.58 5.00 -3.32
N ILE A 86 1.80 4.67 -2.92
CA ILE A 86 2.98 5.54 -3.10
C ILE A 86 3.41 5.73 -4.56
N ALA A 87 2.89 4.91 -5.47
CA ALA A 87 3.11 4.98 -6.91
C ALA A 87 1.82 5.21 -7.69
N GLY A 88 0.74 5.57 -7.01
CA GLY A 88 -0.56 5.81 -7.62
C GLY A 88 -0.63 7.09 -8.46
N PRO A 89 -1.70 7.26 -9.27
CA PRO A 89 -1.80 8.35 -10.26
C PRO A 89 -1.88 9.75 -9.64
N ALA A 90 -2.22 9.87 -8.37
CA ALA A 90 -2.28 11.14 -7.65
C ALA A 90 -0.96 11.51 -6.95
N VAL A 91 0.06 10.68 -7.07
CA VAL A 91 1.36 10.92 -6.43
C VAL A 91 2.25 11.74 -7.36
N VAL A 92 2.66 12.93 -6.90
CA VAL A 92 3.55 13.84 -7.64
C VAL A 92 5.03 13.49 -7.42
N GLY A 93 5.34 12.84 -6.29
CA GLY A 93 6.71 12.49 -5.89
C GLY A 93 7.29 11.29 -6.64
N ASN A 94 8.61 11.12 -6.55
CA ASN A 94 9.27 9.94 -7.09
C ASN A 94 8.94 8.71 -6.22
N PRO A 95 8.34 7.63 -6.79
CA PRO A 95 7.93 6.45 -6.03
C PRO A 95 9.07 5.76 -5.27
N LYS A 96 10.30 5.77 -5.81
CA LYS A 96 11.47 5.17 -5.16
C LYS A 96 11.87 5.94 -3.89
N LEU A 97 11.80 7.27 -3.92
CA LEU A 97 12.07 8.10 -2.75
C LEU A 97 10.96 7.96 -1.71
N ALA A 98 9.70 7.91 -2.15
CA ALA A 98 8.56 7.68 -1.28
C ALA A 98 8.63 6.30 -0.59
N ALA A 99 9.03 5.25 -1.32
CA ALA A 99 9.23 3.92 -0.74
C ALA A 99 10.33 3.91 0.33
N LYS A 100 11.44 4.59 0.09
CA LYS A 100 12.53 4.73 1.07
C LYS A 100 12.04 5.46 2.32
N ALA A 101 11.39 6.60 2.16
CA ALA A 101 10.85 7.37 3.28
C ALA A 101 9.83 6.56 4.09
N LEU A 102 8.99 5.75 3.42
CA LEU A 102 8.03 4.87 4.08
C LEU A 102 8.73 3.79 4.92
N ILE A 103 9.81 3.19 4.42
CA ILE A 103 10.61 2.21 5.17
C ILE A 103 11.18 2.85 6.43
N ASP A 104 11.72 4.06 6.32
CA ASP A 104 12.27 4.80 7.47
C ASP A 104 11.19 5.11 8.53
N ILE A 105 9.94 5.34 8.12
CA ILE A 105 8.81 5.55 9.04
C ILE A 105 8.36 4.24 9.69
N VAL A 106 8.31 3.16 8.93
CA VAL A 106 7.87 1.83 9.42
C VAL A 106 8.87 1.24 10.41
N SER A 107 10.17 1.53 10.26
CA SER A 107 11.24 1.03 11.12
C SER A 107 11.36 1.76 12.46
N LYS A 108 10.72 2.90 12.61
CA LYS A 108 10.64 3.68 13.87
C LYS A 108 9.49 3.22 14.76
#